data_f9d780a84877aad388968b95ce1fa694
#
_entry.id   f9d780a84877aad388968b95ce1fa694
#
_cell.length_a   1.000
_cell.length_b   1.000
_cell.length_c   1.000
_cell.angle_alpha   90.00
_cell.angle_beta   90.00
_cell.angle_gamma   90.00
#
_symmetry.space_group_name_H-M   'P 1'
#
loop_
_entity.id
_entity.type
_entity.pdbx_description
1 polymer ?
#
loop_
_entity_poly.entity_id
_entity_poly.type
_entity_poly.pdbx_seq_one_letter_code
_entity_poly.pdbx_strand_id
1 'polypeptide(L)'
;MLKRNPILILHLVIGILVGGTTFSTWAATNGAARVRVTTAGDLFAGGGNVEITEPVKGDAFIAAGRVILSQPIGGDAFIAGGNVRVDQNVAEGLFAVGANVAIEGDIGRHARVAGGDVTIARGATVNGKATLGGAHVEVAGRVGKDL
;
A
#
# COMPACT_ATOMS: atom_id res chain seq x y z
N MET A 1 -25.39 -8.53 22.69
CA MET A 1 -24.13 -7.79 22.66
C MET A 1 -23.49 -7.97 21.28
N LEU A 2 -23.69 -7.01 20.37
CA LEU A 2 -23.14 -7.09 19.01
C LEU A 2 -21.63 -6.74 19.07
N LYS A 3 -20.77 -7.71 18.79
CA LYS A 3 -19.35 -7.46 18.54
C LYS A 3 -19.24 -6.62 17.26
N ARG A 4 -18.90 -5.36 17.41
CA ARG A 4 -18.63 -4.46 16.29
C ARG A 4 -17.37 -4.96 15.58
N ASN A 5 -17.55 -5.54 14.42
CA ASN A 5 -16.46 -6.07 13.60
C ASN A 5 -15.69 -4.89 12.99
N PRO A 6 -14.39 -4.67 13.31
CA PRO A 6 -13.63 -3.54 12.77
C PRO A 6 -13.47 -3.59 11.25
N ILE A 7 -13.75 -4.73 10.63
CA ILE A 7 -13.73 -4.93 9.17
C ILE A 7 -14.82 -4.12 8.45
N LEU A 8 -15.93 -3.80 9.14
CA LEU A 8 -17.04 -3.05 8.53
C LEU A 8 -16.70 -1.57 8.25
N ILE A 9 -15.76 -1.00 8.99
CA ILE A 9 -15.38 0.42 8.88
C ILE A 9 -14.45 0.63 7.68
N LEU A 10 -13.63 -0.35 7.35
CA LEU A 10 -12.70 -0.28 6.21
C LEU A 10 -13.44 -0.29 4.86
N HIS A 11 -14.61 -0.93 4.80
CA HIS A 11 -15.43 -0.96 3.58
C HIS A 11 -16.05 0.41 3.21
N LEU A 12 -16.25 1.27 4.20
CA LEU A 12 -16.87 2.60 3.98
C LEU A 12 -15.89 3.60 3.37
N VAL A 13 -14.59 3.48 3.68
CA VAL A 13 -13.57 4.44 3.22
C VAL A 13 -13.18 4.21 1.76
N ILE A 14 -13.18 2.95 1.30
CA ILE A 14 -12.85 2.60 -0.09
C ILE A 14 -14.04 2.87 -1.03
N GLY A 15 -15.28 2.81 -0.50
CA GLY A 15 -16.49 3.06 -1.29
C GLY A 15 -16.69 4.51 -1.74
N ILE A 16 -16.04 5.47 -1.11
CA ILE A 16 -16.23 6.91 -1.40
C ILE A 16 -15.31 7.39 -2.53
N LEU A 17 -14.22 6.68 -2.82
CA LEU A 17 -13.21 7.10 -3.79
C LEU A 17 -13.45 6.64 -5.23
N VAL A 18 -14.38 5.71 -5.45
CA VAL A 18 -14.70 5.20 -6.79
C VAL A 18 -16.13 5.58 -7.14
N GLY A 19 -16.29 6.75 -7.72
CA GLY A 19 -17.57 7.23 -8.23
C GLY A 19 -18.16 6.31 -9.30
N GLY A 20 -19.29 5.68 -8.96
CA GLY A 20 -20.30 5.15 -9.86
C GLY A 20 -19.96 3.85 -10.60
N THR A 21 -20.51 2.77 -10.13
CA THR A 21 -21.36 1.74 -10.73
C THR A 21 -21.27 0.46 -9.94
N THR A 22 -22.44 -0.01 -9.49
CA THR A 22 -22.74 -1.32 -8.91
C THR A 22 -21.80 -1.85 -7.83
N PHE A 23 -22.11 -1.51 -6.57
CA PHE A 23 -21.53 -2.17 -5.41
C PHE A 23 -21.98 -3.63 -5.36
N SER A 24 -21.10 -4.54 -5.75
CA SER A 24 -21.23 -5.93 -5.33
C SER A 24 -20.85 -6.00 -3.86
N THR A 25 -21.80 -6.34 -3.01
CA THR A 25 -21.58 -6.60 -1.58
C THR A 25 -20.53 -7.70 -1.42
N TRP A 26 -19.37 -7.32 -0.93
CA TRP A 26 -18.25 -8.22 -0.71
C TRP A 26 -18.42 -8.86 0.66
N ALA A 27 -19.02 -10.04 0.70
CA ALA A 27 -18.95 -10.87 1.89
C ALA A 27 -17.50 -11.31 2.09
N ALA A 28 -16.86 -10.83 3.15
CA ALA A 28 -15.54 -11.29 3.56
C ALA A 28 -15.63 -12.73 4.04
N THR A 29 -15.43 -13.67 3.14
CA THR A 29 -15.35 -15.09 3.47
C THR A 29 -13.85 -15.44 3.58
N ASN A 30 -13.40 -15.71 4.80
CA ASN A 30 -12.18 -16.44 5.13
C ASN A 30 -10.82 -15.80 4.74
N GLY A 31 -10.65 -14.49 4.88
CA GLY A 31 -9.31 -13.87 4.80
C GLY A 31 -8.58 -14.01 3.45
N ALA A 32 -9.23 -14.59 2.44
CA ALA A 32 -8.66 -14.76 1.12
C ALA A 32 -8.43 -13.41 0.44
N ALA A 33 -7.24 -13.22 -0.11
CA ALA A 33 -6.92 -12.06 -0.91
C ALA A 33 -7.80 -12.00 -2.16
N ARG A 34 -8.30 -10.82 -2.48
CA ARG A 34 -9.03 -10.55 -3.72
C ARG A 34 -8.24 -9.52 -4.52
N VAL A 35 -7.85 -9.91 -5.71
CA VAL A 35 -7.08 -9.07 -6.62
C VAL A 35 -7.89 -8.85 -7.88
N ARG A 36 -7.96 -7.60 -8.34
CA ARG A 36 -8.58 -7.22 -9.62
C ARG A 36 -7.64 -6.27 -10.35
N VAL A 37 -7.38 -6.58 -11.60
CA VAL A 37 -6.63 -5.72 -12.52
C VAL A 37 -7.60 -5.12 -13.52
N THR A 38 -7.51 -3.82 -13.77
CA THR A 38 -8.32 -3.11 -14.76
C THR A 38 -7.73 -3.26 -16.16
N THR A 39 -8.50 -2.90 -17.18
CA THR A 39 -8.02 -2.85 -18.57
C THR A 39 -6.92 -1.79 -18.78
N ALA A 40 -6.87 -0.77 -17.93
CA ALA A 40 -5.80 0.24 -17.91
C ALA A 40 -4.51 -0.25 -17.23
N GLY A 41 -4.57 -1.41 -16.57
CA GLY A 41 -3.43 -2.00 -15.89
C GLY A 41 -3.33 -1.65 -14.40
N ASP A 42 -4.34 -0.95 -13.84
CA ASP A 42 -4.40 -0.65 -12.42
C ASP A 42 -4.81 -1.87 -11.62
N LEU A 43 -4.25 -2.01 -10.42
CA LEU A 43 -4.50 -3.12 -9.52
C LEU A 43 -5.30 -2.66 -8.30
N PHE A 44 -6.35 -3.40 -7.99
CA PHE A 44 -7.11 -3.27 -6.75
C PHE A 44 -7.03 -4.59 -5.98
N ALA A 45 -6.50 -4.56 -4.77
CA ALA A 45 -6.35 -5.75 -3.95
C ALA A 45 -6.79 -5.51 -2.50
N GLY A 46 -7.42 -6.52 -1.90
CA GLY A 46 -7.85 -6.46 -0.51
C GLY A 46 -7.95 -7.85 0.12
N GLY A 47 -7.74 -7.94 1.42
CA GLY A 47 -7.85 -9.21 2.14
C GLY A 47 -7.08 -9.24 3.45
N GLY A 48 -6.90 -10.44 4.00
CA GLY A 48 -6.07 -10.64 5.20
C GLY A 48 -4.59 -10.49 4.88
N ASN A 49 -4.13 -11.22 3.87
CA ASN A 49 -2.76 -11.16 3.34
C ASN A 49 -2.83 -10.95 1.83
N VAL A 50 -2.10 -9.96 1.33
CA VAL A 50 -1.97 -9.66 -0.10
C VAL A 50 -0.49 -9.63 -0.45
N GLU A 51 -0.10 -10.46 -1.39
CA GLU A 51 1.22 -10.43 -2.02
C GLU A 51 1.05 -10.16 -3.51
N ILE A 52 1.74 -9.15 -4.01
CA ILE A 52 1.76 -8.83 -5.43
C ILE A 52 2.90 -9.59 -6.09
N THR A 53 2.55 -10.62 -6.85
CA THR A 53 3.48 -11.57 -7.48
C THR A 53 3.66 -11.34 -8.98
N GLU A 54 2.90 -10.39 -9.56
CA GLU A 54 3.01 -9.99 -10.95
C GLU A 54 3.23 -8.48 -11.06
N PRO A 55 4.02 -8.00 -12.04
CA PRO A 55 4.23 -6.58 -12.26
C PRO A 55 2.92 -5.83 -12.56
N VAL A 56 2.71 -4.69 -11.92
CA VAL A 56 1.56 -3.82 -12.14
C VAL A 56 1.97 -2.71 -13.10
N LYS A 57 1.25 -2.54 -14.22
CA LYS A 57 1.59 -1.53 -15.24
C LYS A 57 1.13 -0.14 -14.85
N GLY A 58 -0.04 -0.03 -14.23
CA GLY A 58 -0.65 1.21 -13.75
C GLY A 58 -0.47 1.42 -12.25
N ASP A 59 -1.48 1.99 -11.62
CA ASP A 59 -1.51 2.27 -10.19
C ASP A 59 -1.93 1.04 -9.38
N ALA A 60 -1.49 0.97 -8.13
CA ALA A 60 -1.88 -0.09 -7.21
C ALA A 60 -2.62 0.47 -5.99
N PHE A 61 -3.81 -0.06 -5.72
CA PHE A 61 -4.64 0.28 -4.57
C PHE A 61 -4.81 -0.97 -3.71
N ILE A 62 -4.18 -1.02 -2.55
CA ILE A 62 -4.10 -2.24 -1.74
C ILE A 62 -4.50 -1.94 -0.30
N ALA A 63 -5.43 -2.75 0.24
CA ALA A 63 -5.82 -2.70 1.64
C ALA A 63 -5.88 -4.11 2.23
N ALA A 64 -5.00 -4.43 3.18
CA ALA A 64 -4.92 -5.75 3.77
C ALA A 64 -4.29 -5.73 5.18
N GLY A 65 -4.46 -6.81 5.93
CA GLY A 65 -3.74 -6.97 7.20
C GLY A 65 -2.22 -7.00 7.00
N ARG A 66 -1.78 -7.75 5.98
CA ARG A 66 -0.39 -7.79 5.53
C ARG A 66 -0.33 -7.54 4.03
N VAL A 67 0.59 -6.67 3.61
CA VAL A 67 0.86 -6.36 2.20
C VAL A 67 2.34 -6.58 1.90
N ILE A 68 2.64 -7.31 0.83
CA ILE A 68 4.00 -7.49 0.31
C ILE A 68 3.99 -7.15 -1.18
N LEU A 69 4.77 -6.16 -1.58
CA LEU A 69 5.04 -5.86 -2.98
C LEU A 69 6.31 -6.60 -3.43
N SER A 70 6.14 -7.80 -3.99
CA SER A 70 7.25 -8.62 -4.52
C SER A 70 7.54 -8.33 -5.99
N GLN A 71 6.75 -7.44 -6.63
CA GLN A 71 6.92 -7.06 -8.02
C GLN A 71 6.77 -5.53 -8.20
N PRO A 72 7.37 -4.95 -9.24
CA PRO A 72 7.36 -3.50 -9.45
C PRO A 72 5.97 -2.96 -9.81
N ILE A 73 5.72 -1.72 -9.40
CA ILE A 73 4.52 -0.95 -9.72
C ILE A 73 4.93 0.15 -10.72
N GLY A 74 4.26 0.21 -11.86
CA GLY A 74 4.55 1.17 -12.93
C GLY A 74 3.98 2.57 -12.71
N GLY A 75 2.97 2.71 -11.85
CA GLY A 75 2.35 3.97 -11.46
C GLY A 75 2.58 4.30 -9.97
N ASP A 76 1.56 4.90 -9.37
CA ASP A 76 1.52 5.18 -7.94
C ASP A 76 1.07 3.95 -7.14
N ALA A 77 1.58 3.80 -5.92
CA ALA A 77 1.14 2.77 -4.99
C ALA A 77 0.44 3.40 -3.78
N PHE A 78 -0.81 3.03 -3.55
CA PHE A 78 -1.63 3.42 -2.40
C PHE A 78 -1.89 2.19 -1.54
N ILE A 79 -1.28 2.14 -0.37
CA ILE A 79 -1.26 0.95 0.48
C ILE A 79 -1.73 1.28 1.89
N ALA A 80 -2.69 0.51 2.39
CA ALA A 80 -3.11 0.54 3.77
C ALA A 80 -3.06 -0.87 4.36
N GLY A 81 -2.37 -1.05 5.48
CA GLY A 81 -2.25 -2.36 6.10
C GLY A 81 -1.70 -2.35 7.52
N GLY A 82 -1.79 -3.47 8.22
CA GLY A 82 -1.11 -3.64 9.51
C GLY A 82 0.40 -3.70 9.32
N ASN A 83 0.85 -4.59 8.43
CA ASN A 83 2.25 -4.73 8.03
C ASN A 83 2.37 -4.52 6.53
N VAL A 84 3.17 -3.55 6.12
CA VAL A 84 3.41 -3.19 4.73
C VAL A 84 4.89 -3.36 4.42
N ARG A 85 5.20 -4.13 3.38
CA ARG A 85 6.54 -4.33 2.89
C ARG A 85 6.61 -4.07 1.40
N VAL A 86 7.50 -3.17 1.00
CA VAL A 86 7.73 -2.77 -0.38
C VAL A 86 9.12 -3.25 -0.79
N ASP A 87 9.21 -4.44 -1.38
CA ASP A 87 10.47 -5.08 -1.74
C ASP A 87 10.97 -4.66 -3.13
N GLN A 88 10.06 -4.14 -3.97
CA GLN A 88 10.35 -3.77 -5.34
C GLN A 88 10.03 -2.31 -5.64
N ASN A 89 10.44 -1.85 -6.81
CA ASN A 89 10.37 -0.46 -7.19
C ASN A 89 8.94 0.01 -7.46
N VAL A 90 8.64 1.23 -7.03
CA VAL A 90 7.44 2.00 -7.42
C VAL A 90 7.90 3.14 -8.31
N ALA A 91 7.47 3.13 -9.58
CA ALA A 91 7.98 4.07 -10.58
C ALA A 91 7.60 5.53 -10.30
N GLU A 92 6.43 5.75 -9.72
CA GLU A 92 5.94 7.09 -9.37
C GLU A 92 5.98 7.31 -7.85
N GLY A 93 4.87 7.59 -7.20
CA GLY A 93 4.79 7.88 -5.77
C GLY A 93 4.30 6.70 -4.92
N LEU A 94 4.74 6.69 -3.67
CA LEU A 94 4.28 5.75 -2.66
C LEU A 94 3.49 6.48 -1.58
N PHE A 95 2.28 6.02 -1.32
CA PHE A 95 1.42 6.43 -0.21
C PHE A 95 1.13 5.19 0.64
N ALA A 96 1.76 5.08 1.79
CA ALA A 96 1.63 3.90 2.64
C ALA A 96 1.24 4.27 4.07
N VAL A 97 0.28 3.54 4.62
CA VAL A 97 -0.14 3.66 6.02
C VAL A 97 -0.21 2.28 6.65
N GLY A 98 0.42 2.12 7.82
CA GLY A 98 0.41 0.84 8.52
C GLY A 98 0.93 0.93 9.95
N ALA A 99 0.76 -0.14 10.73
CA ALA A 99 1.45 -0.21 12.01
C ALA A 99 2.98 -0.32 11.78
N ASN A 100 3.39 -1.18 10.84
CA ASN A 100 4.79 -1.33 10.43
C ASN A 100 4.88 -1.16 8.92
N VAL A 101 5.74 -0.26 8.46
CA VAL A 101 6.00 -0.02 7.04
C VAL A 101 7.49 -0.12 6.76
N ALA A 102 7.89 -1.06 5.92
CA ALA A 102 9.26 -1.25 5.47
C ALA A 102 9.37 -1.02 3.96
N ILE A 103 10.30 -0.17 3.55
CA ILE A 103 10.59 0.15 2.16
C ILE A 103 12.00 -0.32 1.85
N GLU A 104 12.11 -1.31 0.97
CA GLU A 104 13.37 -1.90 0.51
C GLU A 104 13.65 -1.57 -0.97
N GLY A 105 12.58 -1.34 -1.76
CA GLY A 105 12.67 -0.93 -3.16
C GLY A 105 12.82 0.57 -3.36
N ASP A 106 13.14 0.98 -4.58
CA ASP A 106 13.29 2.38 -4.96
C ASP A 106 11.92 3.02 -5.28
N ILE A 107 11.76 4.28 -4.86
CA ILE A 107 10.59 5.09 -5.17
C ILE A 107 10.99 6.20 -6.15
N GLY A 108 10.38 6.19 -7.33
CA GLY A 108 10.77 7.07 -8.44
C GLY A 108 10.48 8.53 -8.19
N ARG A 109 9.49 8.86 -7.38
CA ARG A 109 9.10 10.24 -7.04
C ARG A 109 9.04 10.46 -5.53
N HIS A 110 7.86 10.62 -4.99
CA HIS A 110 7.65 11.00 -3.60
C HIS A 110 7.17 9.81 -2.76
N ALA A 111 7.65 9.72 -1.52
CA ALA A 111 7.13 8.79 -0.53
C ALA A 111 6.40 9.57 0.57
N ARG A 112 5.14 9.21 0.83
CA ARG A 112 4.35 9.67 1.97
C ARG A 112 3.95 8.46 2.79
N VAL A 113 4.55 8.33 3.95
CA VAL A 113 4.41 7.13 4.78
C VAL A 113 4.07 7.50 6.20
N ALA A 114 3.07 6.84 6.77
CA ALA A 114 2.70 6.99 8.15
C ALA A 114 2.54 5.62 8.84
N GLY A 115 3.10 5.49 10.05
CA GLY A 115 3.02 4.23 10.78
C GLY A 115 3.43 4.34 12.23
N GLY A 116 3.35 3.22 12.96
CA GLY A 116 4.01 3.11 14.27
C GLY A 116 5.53 3.05 14.08
N ASP A 117 5.97 2.10 13.27
CA ASP A 117 7.36 1.91 12.85
C ASP A 117 7.46 2.10 11.34
N VAL A 118 8.33 3.00 10.90
CA VAL A 118 8.59 3.28 9.48
C VAL A 118 10.08 3.13 9.21
N THR A 119 10.44 2.28 8.26
CA THR A 119 11.83 2.02 7.89
C THR A 119 12.05 2.19 6.39
N ILE A 120 13.04 2.99 6.00
CA ILE A 120 13.61 3.00 4.65
C ILE A 120 14.96 2.29 4.73
N ALA A 121 15.05 1.11 4.09
CA ALA A 121 16.22 0.25 4.15
C ALA A 121 17.43 0.89 3.44
N ARG A 122 18.62 0.46 3.82
CA ARG A 122 19.91 1.02 3.34
C ARG A 122 20.08 1.00 1.81
N GLY A 123 19.47 0.03 1.11
CA GLY A 123 19.54 -0.07 -0.35
C GLY A 123 18.49 0.76 -1.08
N ALA A 124 17.46 1.22 -0.38
CA ALA A 124 16.33 1.93 -0.97
C ALA A 124 16.65 3.40 -1.25
N THR A 125 16.10 3.92 -2.36
CA THR A 125 16.24 5.32 -2.74
C THR A 125 14.85 5.92 -2.98
N VAL A 126 14.58 7.08 -2.38
CA VAL A 126 13.44 7.93 -2.74
C VAL A 126 13.98 9.08 -3.58
N ASN A 127 13.71 9.09 -4.89
CA ASN A 127 14.28 10.09 -5.80
C ASN A 127 13.69 11.49 -5.60
N GLY A 128 12.50 11.60 -5.07
CA GLY A 128 11.85 12.85 -4.74
C GLY A 128 11.90 13.17 -3.25
N LYS A 129 10.83 13.76 -2.75
CA LYS A 129 10.65 14.11 -1.35
C LYS A 129 10.09 12.94 -0.54
N ALA A 130 10.62 12.69 0.64
CA ALA A 130 10.03 11.78 1.61
C ALA A 130 9.32 12.57 2.72
N THR A 131 8.08 12.20 3.03
CA THR A 131 7.32 12.69 4.19
C THR A 131 6.97 11.48 5.04
N LEU A 132 7.61 11.36 6.17
CA LEU A 132 7.51 10.21 7.05
C LEU A 132 6.94 10.63 8.40
N GLY A 133 5.99 9.87 8.93
CA GLY A 133 5.40 10.10 10.24
C GLY A 133 5.28 8.78 11.00
N GLY A 134 5.70 8.77 12.27
CA GLY A 134 5.61 7.58 13.08
C GLY A 134 6.17 7.78 14.49
N ALA A 135 5.89 6.81 15.36
CA ALA A 135 6.48 6.78 16.68
C ALA A 135 8.00 6.46 16.60
N HIS A 136 8.36 5.61 15.62
CA HIS A 136 9.74 5.28 15.31
C HIS A 136 9.94 5.38 13.80
N VAL A 137 10.89 6.20 13.36
CA VAL A 137 11.21 6.39 11.94
C VAL A 137 12.71 6.19 11.75
N GLU A 138 13.09 5.19 10.95
CA GLU A 138 14.46 4.90 10.58
C GLU A 138 14.67 5.12 9.07
N VAL A 139 15.63 5.95 8.71
CA VAL A 139 16.01 6.20 7.33
C VAL A 139 17.48 5.82 7.15
N ALA A 140 17.71 4.60 6.68
CA ALA A 140 19.04 4.09 6.33
C ALA A 140 19.34 4.22 4.82
N GLY A 141 18.29 4.46 4.02
CA GLY A 141 18.38 4.67 2.57
C GLY A 141 18.69 6.10 2.17
N ARG A 142 18.50 6.40 0.89
CA ARG A 142 18.73 7.74 0.32
C ARG A 142 17.41 8.45 0.04
N VAL A 143 17.39 9.77 0.31
CA VAL A 143 16.30 10.66 -0.11
C VAL A 143 16.92 11.73 -1.01
N GLY A 144 16.42 11.82 -2.25
CA GLY A 144 17.04 12.65 -3.29
C GLY A 144 16.77 14.16 -3.14
N LYS A 145 15.69 14.51 -2.44
CA LYS A 145 15.32 15.89 -2.10
C LYS A 145 15.10 15.99 -0.60
N ASP A 146 14.15 16.79 -0.15
CA ASP A 146 13.93 17.00 1.29
C ASP A 146 13.30 15.77 1.98
N LEU A 147 13.67 15.58 3.23
CA LEU A 147 13.10 14.61 4.16
C LEU A 147 12.11 15.30 5.09
#